data_7a8f58e5719c338d9de72c5f196e31d9
#
_entry.id   7a8f58e5719c338d9de72c5f196e31d9
#
_cell.length_a   1.000
_cell.length_b   1.000
_cell.length_c   1.000
_cell.angle_alpha   90.00
_cell.angle_beta   90.00
_cell.angle_gamma   90.00
#
_symmetry.space_group_name_H-M   'P 1'
#
loop_
_entity.id
_entity.type
_entity.pdbx_description
1 polymer ?
#
loop_
_entity_poly.entity_id
_entity_poly.type
_entity_poly.pdbx_seq_one_letter_code
_entity_poly.pdbx_strand_id
1 'polypeptide(L)'
;MMKTHYTDINPELRVYVEENIIPRYDEFDKAHRREHVAMVISQSLDLAAQTGTDPDMAYAVAAYHDTGLCEGREHHHEASARILRADPNLRRWFTEEQIDIMADAAEDHRASSGREPRSIYGKIVAEADRFIDADTVICRTIQFGLDHYPVHGPDTSPEATREAHYRRTLSHLREKYGRGGYLRLWFEDSPNARRLRHLQDIIDDEAHLRQLFNHYYNIMYKENEKD
;
A
#
# COMPACT_ATOMS: atom_id res chain seq x y z
N MET A 1 16.72 -4.31 -12.94
CA MET A 1 16.61 -2.98 -13.57
C MET A 1 15.16 -2.83 -14.03
N MET A 2 14.32 -2.15 -13.26
CA MET A 2 12.91 -1.89 -13.63
C MET A 2 12.92 -0.97 -14.86
N LYS A 3 12.38 -1.46 -15.98
CA LYS A 3 12.10 -0.60 -17.13
C LYS A 3 10.91 0.29 -16.72
N THR A 4 11.16 1.56 -16.51
CA THR A 4 10.11 2.55 -16.29
C THR A 4 9.37 2.76 -17.61
N HIS A 5 8.13 2.30 -17.68
CA HIS A 5 7.24 2.48 -18.84
C HIS A 5 6.68 3.92 -18.95
N TYR A 6 7.34 4.89 -18.32
CA TYR A 6 6.98 6.32 -18.40
C TYR A 6 7.02 6.90 -19.82
N THR A 7 7.74 6.24 -20.75
CA THR A 7 7.80 6.66 -22.16
C THR A 7 6.51 6.38 -22.93
N ASP A 8 5.66 5.51 -22.41
CA ASP A 8 4.44 5.07 -23.07
C ASP A 8 3.22 5.95 -22.69
N ILE A 9 3.41 6.89 -21.74
CA ILE A 9 2.38 7.81 -21.27
C ILE A 9 2.27 9.02 -22.19
N ASN A 10 1.04 9.45 -22.46
CA ASN A 10 0.78 10.71 -23.17
C ASN A 10 1.53 11.87 -22.50
N PRO A 11 2.43 12.57 -23.22
CA PRO A 11 3.29 13.60 -22.61
C PRO A 11 2.52 14.77 -21.97
N GLU A 12 1.39 15.17 -22.57
CA GLU A 12 0.59 16.27 -22.02
C GLU A 12 -0.16 15.86 -20.75
N LEU A 13 -0.68 14.63 -20.71
CA LEU A 13 -1.27 14.05 -19.50
C LEU A 13 -0.23 13.98 -18.38
N ARG A 14 0.98 13.52 -18.70
CA ARG A 14 2.06 13.42 -17.72
C ARG A 14 2.41 14.79 -17.14
N VAL A 15 2.63 15.80 -17.98
CA VAL A 15 2.91 17.17 -17.52
C VAL A 15 1.79 17.68 -16.63
N TYR A 16 0.54 17.50 -17.03
CA TYR A 16 -0.60 17.93 -16.23
C TYR A 16 -0.62 17.29 -14.85
N VAL A 17 -0.44 15.98 -14.78
CA VAL A 17 -0.43 15.22 -13.50
C VAL A 17 0.74 15.64 -12.63
N GLU A 18 1.95 15.76 -13.19
CA GLU A 18 3.15 16.16 -12.46
C GLU A 18 3.04 17.58 -11.88
N GLU A 19 2.36 18.50 -12.57
CA GLU A 19 2.21 19.89 -12.14
C GLU A 19 1.00 20.15 -11.22
N ASN A 20 -0.10 19.38 -11.34
CA ASN A 20 -1.37 19.69 -10.66
C ASN A 20 -1.84 18.63 -9.66
N ILE A 21 -1.40 17.38 -9.79
CA ILE A 21 -1.87 16.29 -8.96
C ILE A 21 -0.78 15.85 -7.97
N ILE A 22 0.42 15.56 -8.45
CA ILE A 22 1.53 15.11 -7.59
C ILE A 22 1.87 16.11 -6.48
N PRO A 23 1.85 17.45 -6.68
CA PRO A 23 2.12 18.39 -5.60
C PRO A 23 1.16 18.31 -4.41
N ARG A 24 -0.05 17.79 -4.57
CA ARG A 24 -1.02 17.61 -3.48
C ARG A 24 -0.50 16.64 -2.40
N TYR A 25 0.35 15.70 -2.79
CA TYR A 25 0.95 14.71 -1.89
C TYR A 25 1.98 15.30 -0.90
N ASP A 26 2.43 16.54 -1.09
CA ASP A 26 3.33 17.22 -0.16
C ASP A 26 2.65 17.57 1.17
N GLU A 27 1.32 17.69 1.16
CA GLU A 27 0.51 18.05 2.32
C GLU A 27 0.08 16.84 3.16
N PHE A 28 0.32 15.60 2.66
CA PHE A 28 -0.10 14.38 3.34
C PHE A 28 0.95 13.91 4.36
N ASP A 29 0.54 12.96 5.19
CA ASP A 29 1.42 12.36 6.20
C ASP A 29 2.63 11.65 5.54
N LYS A 30 3.67 11.38 6.33
CA LYS A 30 4.94 10.80 5.86
C LYS A 30 4.78 9.51 5.04
N ALA A 31 3.72 8.74 5.27
CA ALA A 31 3.49 7.47 4.58
C ALA A 31 2.86 7.63 3.20
N HIS A 32 2.26 8.80 2.89
CA HIS A 32 1.49 9.07 1.67
C HIS A 32 2.05 10.27 0.89
N ARG A 33 3.36 10.48 0.94
CA ARG A 33 4.06 11.56 0.21
C ARG A 33 4.43 11.15 -1.22
N ARG A 34 5.16 12.02 -1.92
CA ARG A 34 5.57 11.85 -3.33
C ARG A 34 6.25 10.51 -3.61
N GLU A 35 7.05 10.01 -2.67
CA GLU A 35 7.72 8.71 -2.82
C GLU A 35 6.72 7.56 -2.91
N HIS A 36 5.64 7.63 -2.12
CA HIS A 36 4.57 6.64 -2.18
C HIS A 36 3.86 6.66 -3.52
N VAL A 37 3.33 7.80 -3.95
CA VAL A 37 2.61 7.88 -5.23
C VAL A 37 3.50 7.53 -6.41
N ALA A 38 4.78 7.91 -6.40
CA ALA A 38 5.74 7.53 -7.44
C ALA A 38 5.93 6.00 -7.49
N MET A 39 6.00 5.34 -6.34
CA MET A 39 6.05 3.87 -6.26
C MET A 39 4.78 3.24 -6.82
N VAL A 40 3.59 3.74 -6.43
CA VAL A 40 2.30 3.23 -6.92
C VAL A 40 2.18 3.41 -8.43
N ILE A 41 2.57 4.56 -8.96
CA ILE A 41 2.61 4.82 -10.41
C ILE A 41 3.54 3.81 -11.11
N SER A 42 4.77 3.65 -10.63
CA SER A 42 5.72 2.71 -11.25
C SER A 42 5.19 1.29 -11.29
N GLN A 43 4.63 0.80 -10.17
CA GLN A 43 4.08 -0.56 -10.11
C GLN A 43 2.81 -0.71 -10.96
N SER A 44 1.96 0.33 -11.02
CA SER A 44 0.75 0.32 -11.85
C SER A 44 1.10 0.24 -13.34
N LEU A 45 2.12 0.96 -13.78
CA LEU A 45 2.59 0.90 -15.17
C LEU A 45 3.21 -0.46 -15.51
N ASP A 46 3.99 -1.04 -14.60
CA ASP A 46 4.54 -2.40 -14.79
C ASP A 46 3.41 -3.44 -14.91
N LEU A 47 2.36 -3.33 -14.11
CA LEU A 47 1.19 -4.21 -14.18
C LEU A 47 0.35 -3.95 -15.43
N ALA A 48 0.17 -2.69 -15.83
CA ALA A 48 -0.53 -2.33 -17.07
C ALA A 48 0.17 -2.93 -18.30
N ALA A 49 1.50 -2.85 -18.37
CA ALA A 49 2.29 -3.47 -19.42
C ALA A 49 2.14 -5.00 -19.46
N GLN A 50 2.08 -5.66 -18.30
CA GLN A 50 1.88 -7.11 -18.20
C GLN A 50 0.49 -7.55 -18.63
N THR A 51 -0.52 -6.72 -18.39
CA THR A 51 -1.93 -7.02 -18.70
C THR A 51 -2.39 -6.50 -20.05
N GLY A 52 -1.57 -5.69 -20.72
CA GLY A 52 -1.93 -5.04 -22.00
C GLY A 52 -3.05 -4.01 -21.85
N THR A 53 -3.20 -3.41 -20.66
CA THR A 53 -4.18 -2.35 -20.42
C THR A 53 -3.63 -0.98 -20.79
N ASP A 54 -4.53 0.00 -20.95
CA ASP A 54 -4.17 1.37 -21.29
C ASP A 54 -3.26 2.00 -20.22
N PRO A 55 -2.01 2.36 -20.53
CA PRO A 55 -1.08 2.91 -19.58
C PRO A 55 -1.47 4.31 -19.09
N ASP A 56 -2.14 5.14 -19.92
CA ASP A 56 -2.59 6.46 -19.53
C ASP A 56 -3.67 6.39 -18.45
N MET A 57 -4.62 5.45 -18.57
CA MET A 57 -5.63 5.21 -17.55
C MET A 57 -4.98 4.68 -16.25
N ALA A 58 -4.07 3.70 -16.35
CA ALA A 58 -3.37 3.16 -15.17
C ALA A 58 -2.55 4.23 -14.44
N TYR A 59 -1.87 5.10 -15.19
CA TYR A 59 -1.12 6.24 -14.67
C TYR A 59 -2.02 7.24 -13.94
N ALA A 60 -3.13 7.64 -14.57
CA ALA A 60 -4.07 8.59 -13.99
C ALA A 60 -4.69 8.03 -12.69
N VAL A 61 -5.16 6.78 -12.69
CA VAL A 61 -5.70 6.13 -11.48
C VAL A 61 -4.67 6.13 -10.36
N ALA A 62 -3.43 5.72 -10.64
CA ALA A 62 -2.35 5.67 -9.66
C ALA A 62 -2.02 7.06 -9.10
N ALA A 63 -2.06 8.10 -9.94
CA ALA A 63 -1.79 9.47 -9.50
C ALA A 63 -2.91 10.06 -8.62
N TYR A 64 -4.15 9.62 -8.81
CA TYR A 64 -5.31 10.16 -8.08
C TYR A 64 -5.73 9.33 -6.86
N HIS A 65 -5.24 8.09 -6.69
CA HIS A 65 -5.79 7.12 -5.74
C HIS A 65 -5.92 7.63 -4.29
N ASP A 66 -4.99 8.45 -3.85
CA ASP A 66 -4.93 9.00 -2.48
C ASP A 66 -5.23 10.50 -2.38
N THR A 67 -5.60 11.16 -3.48
CA THR A 67 -5.89 12.61 -3.45
C THR A 67 -7.00 12.99 -2.48
N GLY A 68 -7.89 12.07 -2.15
CA GLY A 68 -8.96 12.25 -1.17
C GLY A 68 -8.49 12.31 0.28
N LEU A 69 -7.20 12.05 0.59
CA LEU A 69 -6.66 12.23 1.93
C LEU A 69 -6.78 13.67 2.45
N CYS A 70 -6.91 14.65 1.55
CA CYS A 70 -7.21 16.04 1.92
C CYS A 70 -8.54 16.20 2.68
N GLU A 71 -9.47 15.24 2.57
CA GLU A 71 -10.75 15.22 3.28
C GLU A 71 -10.74 14.26 4.50
N GLY A 72 -9.60 13.66 4.80
CA GLY A 72 -9.43 12.76 5.93
C GLY A 72 -9.33 11.29 5.51
N ARG A 73 -8.83 10.47 6.43
CA ARG A 73 -8.37 9.11 6.17
C ARG A 73 -9.49 8.07 6.03
N GLU A 74 -10.62 8.32 6.67
CA GLU A 74 -11.70 7.31 6.78
C GLU A 74 -12.34 7.01 5.43
N HIS A 75 -12.66 8.04 4.65
CA HIS A 75 -13.36 7.97 3.37
C HIS A 75 -12.51 8.49 2.18
N HIS A 76 -11.17 8.50 2.32
CA HIS A 76 -10.29 9.06 1.28
C HIS A 76 -10.49 8.41 -0.09
N HIS A 77 -10.78 7.13 -0.16
CA HIS A 77 -11.00 6.39 -1.39
C HIS A 77 -12.22 6.89 -2.16
N GLU A 78 -13.35 7.14 -1.47
CA GLU A 78 -14.55 7.74 -2.06
C GLU A 78 -14.29 9.19 -2.50
N ALA A 79 -13.55 9.94 -1.68
CA ALA A 79 -13.15 11.30 -2.00
C ALA A 79 -12.22 11.35 -3.21
N SER A 80 -11.25 10.44 -3.33
CA SER A 80 -10.36 10.32 -4.50
C SER A 80 -11.15 10.07 -5.78
N ALA A 81 -12.12 9.16 -5.74
CA ALA A 81 -13.01 8.90 -6.88
C ALA A 81 -13.79 10.15 -7.29
N ARG A 82 -14.32 10.88 -6.33
CA ARG A 82 -15.06 12.14 -6.57
C ARG A 82 -14.16 13.21 -7.15
N ILE A 83 -12.95 13.40 -6.63
CA ILE A 83 -11.96 14.35 -7.13
C ILE A 83 -11.58 14.03 -8.57
N LEU A 84 -11.32 12.76 -8.89
CA LEU A 84 -11.00 12.34 -10.25
C LEU A 84 -12.15 12.64 -11.21
N ARG A 85 -13.40 12.27 -10.90
CA ARG A 85 -14.58 12.56 -11.74
C ARG A 85 -14.80 14.06 -11.96
N ALA A 86 -14.53 14.86 -10.95
CA ALA A 86 -14.76 16.29 -10.96
C ALA A 86 -13.70 17.08 -11.75
N ASP A 87 -12.56 16.46 -12.09
CA ASP A 87 -11.50 17.16 -12.83
C ASP A 87 -11.85 17.31 -14.31
N PRO A 88 -12.17 18.53 -14.79
CA PRO A 88 -12.58 18.76 -16.18
C PRO A 88 -11.43 18.56 -17.17
N ASN A 89 -10.17 18.63 -16.71
CA ASN A 89 -9.02 18.53 -17.60
C ASN A 89 -8.82 17.10 -18.12
N LEU A 90 -9.25 16.09 -17.38
CA LEU A 90 -9.14 14.69 -17.80
C LEU A 90 -9.88 14.40 -19.09
N ARG A 91 -10.93 15.18 -19.40
CA ARG A 91 -11.69 15.10 -20.66
C ARG A 91 -10.88 15.43 -21.91
N ARG A 92 -9.68 15.95 -21.75
CA ARG A 92 -8.73 16.16 -22.87
C ARG A 92 -8.15 14.84 -23.38
N TRP A 93 -8.13 13.81 -22.55
CA TRP A 93 -7.47 12.52 -22.85
C TRP A 93 -8.41 11.33 -22.73
N PHE A 94 -9.50 11.46 -21.95
CA PHE A 94 -10.38 10.35 -21.60
C PHE A 94 -11.85 10.67 -21.89
N THR A 95 -12.60 9.64 -22.29
CA THR A 95 -14.06 9.71 -22.40
C THR A 95 -14.70 9.68 -21.01
N GLU A 96 -15.98 10.06 -20.90
CA GLU A 96 -16.72 9.96 -19.62
C GLU A 96 -16.74 8.53 -19.08
N GLU A 97 -16.91 7.53 -19.95
CA GLU A 97 -16.88 6.12 -19.55
C GLU A 97 -15.51 5.72 -18.95
N GLN A 98 -14.41 6.17 -19.58
CA GLN A 98 -13.05 5.93 -19.03
C GLN A 98 -12.85 6.64 -17.70
N ILE A 99 -13.34 7.87 -17.55
CA ILE A 99 -13.28 8.62 -16.30
C ILE A 99 -14.05 7.90 -15.19
N ASP A 100 -15.22 7.35 -15.48
CA ASP A 100 -16.00 6.55 -14.51
C ASP A 100 -15.26 5.28 -14.09
N ILE A 101 -14.69 4.55 -15.04
CA ILE A 101 -13.86 3.35 -14.75
C ILE A 101 -12.66 3.71 -13.87
N MET A 102 -11.97 4.81 -14.17
CA MET A 102 -10.82 5.28 -13.41
C MET A 102 -11.19 5.72 -12.00
N ALA A 103 -12.32 6.41 -11.84
CA ALA A 103 -12.81 6.85 -10.54
C ALA A 103 -13.23 5.65 -9.68
N ASP A 104 -13.92 4.68 -10.27
CA ASP A 104 -14.26 3.43 -9.62
C ASP A 104 -12.99 2.66 -9.19
N ALA A 105 -11.95 2.68 -10.02
CA ALA A 105 -10.68 2.06 -9.68
C ALA A 105 -9.99 2.79 -8.51
N ALA A 106 -10.02 4.12 -8.49
CA ALA A 106 -9.49 4.91 -7.37
C ALA A 106 -10.26 4.64 -6.06
N GLU A 107 -11.57 4.41 -6.11
CA GLU A 107 -12.36 4.00 -4.93
C GLU A 107 -12.00 2.59 -4.47
N ASP A 108 -11.75 1.66 -5.39
CA ASP A 108 -11.52 0.25 -5.11
C ASP A 108 -10.14 -0.07 -4.54
N HIS A 109 -9.19 0.90 -4.50
CA HIS A 109 -7.81 0.61 -4.05
C HIS A 109 -7.71 0.20 -2.58
N ARG A 110 -8.66 0.60 -1.74
CA ARG A 110 -8.61 0.38 -0.28
C ARG A 110 -8.61 -1.09 0.10
N ALA A 111 -7.54 -1.54 0.75
CA ALA A 111 -7.35 -2.95 1.13
C ALA A 111 -8.44 -3.50 2.07
N SER A 112 -8.99 -2.66 2.94
CA SER A 112 -10.00 -3.05 3.94
C SER A 112 -11.43 -3.05 3.42
N SER A 113 -11.67 -2.72 2.14
CA SER A 113 -13.03 -2.70 1.57
C SER A 113 -13.68 -4.10 1.53
N GLY A 114 -12.88 -5.17 1.54
CA GLY A 114 -13.35 -6.55 1.47
C GLY A 114 -13.99 -6.94 0.13
N ARG A 115 -14.17 -5.98 -0.79
CA ARG A 115 -14.75 -6.18 -2.13
C ARG A 115 -13.67 -6.45 -3.16
N GLU A 116 -13.99 -7.22 -4.17
CA GLU A 116 -13.17 -7.32 -5.37
C GLU A 116 -13.27 -6.02 -6.16
N PRO A 117 -12.14 -5.45 -6.64
CA PRO A 117 -12.17 -4.28 -7.51
C PRO A 117 -13.00 -4.52 -8.77
N ARG A 118 -13.80 -3.53 -9.14
CA ARG A 118 -14.78 -3.59 -10.25
C ARG A 118 -14.14 -3.72 -11.64
N SER A 119 -12.89 -3.28 -11.77
CA SER A 119 -12.18 -3.25 -13.05
C SER A 119 -10.75 -3.77 -12.92
N ILE A 120 -10.12 -4.05 -14.07
CA ILE A 120 -8.70 -4.38 -14.12
C ILE A 120 -7.83 -3.23 -13.57
N TYR A 121 -8.22 -1.97 -13.80
CA TYR A 121 -7.51 -0.80 -13.27
C TYR A 121 -7.63 -0.72 -11.74
N GLY A 122 -8.78 -1.06 -11.17
CA GLY A 122 -8.95 -1.20 -9.73
C GLY A 122 -8.05 -2.29 -9.14
N LYS A 123 -7.92 -3.44 -9.81
CA LYS A 123 -6.99 -4.51 -9.41
C LYS A 123 -5.54 -4.05 -9.47
N ILE A 124 -5.17 -3.33 -10.53
CA ILE A 124 -3.81 -2.79 -10.73
C ILE A 124 -3.45 -1.83 -9.59
N VAL A 125 -4.25 -0.79 -9.36
CA VAL A 125 -3.93 0.20 -8.34
C VAL A 125 -4.01 -0.39 -6.93
N ALA A 126 -5.00 -1.23 -6.65
CA ALA A 126 -5.13 -1.90 -5.37
C ALA A 126 -3.92 -2.79 -5.05
N GLU A 127 -3.33 -3.46 -6.03
CA GLU A 127 -2.09 -4.23 -5.82
C GLU A 127 -0.85 -3.34 -5.78
N ALA A 128 -0.77 -2.33 -6.64
CA ALA A 128 0.36 -1.40 -6.68
C ALA A 128 0.51 -0.59 -5.38
N ASP A 129 -0.60 -0.24 -4.73
CA ASP A 129 -0.62 0.45 -3.44
C ASP A 129 -0.13 -0.42 -2.27
N ARG A 130 -0.02 -1.73 -2.46
CA ARG A 130 0.47 -2.63 -1.40
C ARG A 130 1.98 -2.69 -1.39
N PHE A 131 2.57 -2.00 -0.41
CA PHE A 131 4.00 -2.17 -0.15
C PHE A 131 4.23 -3.42 0.71
N ILE A 132 4.74 -4.47 0.07
CA ILE A 132 5.09 -5.73 0.73
C ILE A 132 6.60 -5.89 0.66
N ASP A 133 7.25 -5.67 1.79
CA ASP A 133 8.64 -5.97 2.06
C ASP A 133 8.69 -6.59 3.45
N ALA A 134 9.27 -7.79 3.58
CA ALA A 134 9.16 -8.58 4.79
C ALA A 134 9.71 -7.86 6.03
N ASP A 135 10.90 -7.27 5.90
CA ASP A 135 11.54 -6.57 7.00
C ASP A 135 10.74 -5.34 7.43
N THR A 136 10.30 -4.54 6.45
CA THR A 136 9.49 -3.34 6.71
C THR A 136 8.14 -3.70 7.34
N VAL A 137 7.47 -4.76 6.87
CA VAL A 137 6.19 -5.20 7.41
C VAL A 137 6.35 -5.67 8.86
N ILE A 138 7.38 -6.48 9.15
CA ILE A 138 7.66 -6.98 10.49
C ILE A 138 8.00 -5.80 11.43
N CYS A 139 8.93 -4.92 11.01
CA CYS A 139 9.30 -3.74 11.79
C CYS A 139 8.11 -2.86 12.14
N ARG A 140 7.29 -2.48 11.14
CA ARG A 140 6.10 -1.65 11.36
C ARG A 140 5.08 -2.32 12.27
N THR A 141 4.91 -3.64 12.18
CA THR A 141 4.00 -4.39 13.05
C THR A 141 4.47 -4.39 14.49
N ILE A 142 5.78 -4.55 14.72
CA ILE A 142 6.39 -4.48 16.06
C ILE A 142 6.23 -3.06 16.62
N GLN A 143 6.64 -2.03 15.87
CA GLN A 143 6.56 -0.63 16.30
C GLN A 143 5.13 -0.25 16.67
N PHE A 144 4.16 -0.56 15.81
CA PHE A 144 2.75 -0.31 16.10
C PHE A 144 2.29 -1.01 17.39
N GLY A 145 2.79 -2.23 17.64
CA GLY A 145 2.53 -2.97 18.87
C GLY A 145 3.09 -2.24 20.09
N LEU A 146 4.32 -1.76 20.02
CA LEU A 146 4.97 -1.02 21.10
C LEU A 146 4.25 0.30 21.41
N ASP A 147 3.86 1.04 20.38
CA ASP A 147 3.28 2.37 20.53
C ASP A 147 1.83 2.35 21.07
N HIS A 148 1.04 1.32 20.70
CA HIS A 148 -0.41 1.34 20.94
C HIS A 148 -0.91 0.27 21.92
N TYR A 149 -0.08 -0.68 22.29
CA TYR A 149 -0.52 -1.81 23.13
C TYR A 149 0.45 -2.08 24.28
N PRO A 150 0.45 -1.22 25.30
CA PRO A 150 1.21 -1.50 26.51
C PRO A 150 0.75 -2.84 27.11
N VAL A 151 1.70 -3.65 27.51
CA VAL A 151 1.42 -4.96 28.11
C VAL A 151 0.97 -4.74 29.55
N HIS A 152 -0.26 -5.09 29.83
CA HIS A 152 -0.84 -5.08 31.17
C HIS A 152 -1.10 -6.53 31.60
N GLY A 153 -0.71 -6.88 32.82
CA GLY A 153 -0.94 -8.22 33.35
C GLY A 153 -0.29 -8.42 34.72
N PRO A 154 -0.48 -9.57 35.31
CA PRO A 154 0.13 -9.89 36.63
C PRO A 154 1.66 -10.05 36.53
N ASP A 155 2.20 -10.37 35.35
CA ASP A 155 3.64 -10.49 35.10
C ASP A 155 4.02 -9.43 34.04
N THR A 156 4.81 -8.46 34.47
CA THR A 156 5.39 -7.39 33.65
C THR A 156 6.90 -7.52 33.52
N SER A 157 7.44 -8.74 33.75
CA SER A 157 8.85 -9.00 33.48
C SER A 157 9.20 -8.68 32.03
N PRO A 158 10.46 -8.28 31.73
CA PRO A 158 10.87 -7.99 30.34
C PRO A 158 10.64 -9.18 29.41
N GLU A 159 10.81 -10.40 29.90
CA GLU A 159 10.57 -11.62 29.14
C GLU A 159 9.09 -11.83 28.82
N ALA A 160 8.20 -11.69 29.82
CA ALA A 160 6.75 -11.81 29.63
C ALA A 160 6.21 -10.72 28.69
N THR A 161 6.69 -9.50 28.83
CA THR A 161 6.34 -8.37 27.97
C THR A 161 6.76 -8.62 26.53
N ARG A 162 8.00 -9.06 26.30
CA ARG A 162 8.50 -9.42 24.96
C ARG A 162 7.69 -10.54 24.32
N GLU A 163 7.37 -11.58 25.09
CA GLU A 163 6.57 -12.71 24.60
C GLU A 163 5.15 -12.27 24.22
N ALA A 164 4.53 -11.38 24.97
CA ALA A 164 3.23 -10.81 24.65
C ALA A 164 3.26 -10.03 23.32
N HIS A 165 4.29 -9.18 23.13
CA HIS A 165 4.47 -8.46 21.86
C HIS A 165 4.75 -9.41 20.68
N TYR A 166 5.53 -10.47 20.88
CA TYR A 166 5.75 -11.48 19.85
C TYR A 166 4.46 -12.16 19.42
N ARG A 167 3.66 -12.67 20.36
CA ARG A 167 2.39 -13.34 20.06
C ARG A 167 1.44 -12.44 19.29
N ARG A 168 1.37 -11.17 19.67
CA ARG A 168 0.57 -10.18 18.98
C ARG A 168 1.07 -9.94 17.55
N THR A 169 2.38 -9.75 17.37
CA THR A 169 3.01 -9.59 16.07
C THR A 169 2.69 -10.79 15.17
N LEU A 170 2.89 -12.00 15.66
CA LEU A 170 2.59 -13.24 14.94
C LEU A 170 1.10 -13.34 14.57
N SER A 171 0.19 -13.03 15.52
CA SER A 171 -1.26 -13.02 15.25
C SER A 171 -1.63 -12.05 14.13
N HIS A 172 -1.14 -10.81 14.20
CA HIS A 172 -1.41 -9.80 13.19
C HIS A 172 -0.86 -10.17 11.81
N LEU A 173 0.38 -10.68 11.77
CA LEU A 173 1.01 -11.11 10.52
C LEU A 173 0.23 -12.27 9.88
N ARG A 174 -0.19 -13.27 10.67
CA ARG A 174 -1.00 -14.39 10.20
C ARG A 174 -2.37 -13.94 9.70
N GLU A 175 -3.04 -13.08 10.43
CA GLU A 175 -4.37 -12.57 10.09
C GLU A 175 -4.36 -11.79 8.78
N LYS A 176 -3.35 -10.95 8.56
CA LYS A 176 -3.28 -10.08 7.38
C LYS A 176 -2.55 -10.72 6.21
N TYR A 177 -1.37 -11.28 6.42
CA TYR A 177 -0.44 -11.70 5.37
C TYR A 177 -0.30 -13.21 5.25
N GLY A 178 -0.71 -13.99 6.25
CA GLY A 178 -0.62 -15.47 6.21
C GLY A 178 -1.38 -16.07 5.01
N ARG A 179 -1.15 -17.35 4.71
CA ARG A 179 -1.75 -18.02 3.53
C ARG A 179 -3.28 -18.01 3.53
N GLY A 180 -3.93 -17.86 4.68
CA GLY A 180 -5.37 -17.63 4.82
C GLY A 180 -5.74 -16.21 5.22
N GLY A 181 -4.80 -15.27 5.15
CA GLY A 181 -4.99 -13.88 5.58
C GLY A 181 -5.90 -13.08 4.66
N TYR A 182 -6.35 -11.93 5.14
CA TYR A 182 -7.31 -11.10 4.38
C TYR A 182 -6.68 -10.25 3.28
N LEU A 183 -5.34 -10.11 3.24
CA LEU A 183 -4.66 -9.38 2.18
C LEU A 183 -4.77 -10.17 0.87
N ARG A 184 -5.41 -9.56 -0.12
CA ARG A 184 -5.56 -10.14 -1.46
C ARG A 184 -4.68 -9.40 -2.45
N LEU A 185 -4.07 -10.17 -3.35
CA LEU A 185 -3.40 -9.72 -4.55
C LEU A 185 -4.13 -10.30 -5.75
N TRP A 186 -4.03 -9.63 -6.89
CA TRP A 186 -4.84 -9.93 -8.07
C TRP A 186 -4.02 -10.53 -9.21
N PHE A 187 -2.68 -10.46 -9.11
CA PHE A 187 -1.76 -10.93 -10.15
C PHE A 187 -0.75 -11.91 -9.55
N GLU A 188 -0.90 -13.19 -9.86
CA GLU A 188 -0.12 -14.29 -9.26
C GLU A 188 1.39 -14.18 -9.47
N ASP A 189 1.81 -13.61 -10.62
CA ASP A 189 3.23 -13.47 -10.98
C ASP A 189 3.78 -12.06 -10.76
N SER A 190 3.04 -11.21 -10.07
CA SER A 190 3.50 -9.85 -9.77
C SER A 190 4.70 -9.84 -8.81
N PRO A 191 5.49 -8.75 -8.78
CA PRO A 191 6.51 -8.56 -7.77
C PRO A 191 5.96 -8.65 -6.35
N ASN A 192 4.75 -8.10 -6.10
CA ASN A 192 4.10 -8.14 -4.80
C ASN A 192 3.66 -9.55 -4.42
N ALA A 193 3.18 -10.36 -5.37
CA ALA A 193 2.85 -11.76 -5.10
C ALA A 193 4.08 -12.57 -4.68
N ARG A 194 5.23 -12.36 -5.33
CA ARG A 194 6.49 -13.01 -4.93
C ARG A 194 6.95 -12.57 -3.53
N ARG A 195 6.86 -11.26 -3.22
CA ARG A 195 7.19 -10.72 -1.90
C ARG A 195 6.25 -11.22 -0.82
N LEU A 196 4.95 -11.34 -1.13
CA LEU A 196 3.97 -11.91 -0.20
C LEU A 196 4.28 -13.38 0.09
N ARG A 197 4.58 -14.18 -0.93
CA ARG A 197 5.00 -15.58 -0.71
C ARG A 197 6.23 -15.68 0.19
N HIS A 198 7.23 -14.84 -0.04
CA HIS A 198 8.43 -14.80 0.81
C HIS A 198 8.09 -14.44 2.27
N LEU A 199 7.23 -13.43 2.48
CA LEU A 199 6.76 -13.07 3.83
C LEU A 199 5.96 -14.22 4.47
N GLN A 200 5.14 -14.94 3.69
CA GLN A 200 4.39 -16.11 4.16
C GLN A 200 5.32 -17.24 4.60
N ASP A 201 6.39 -17.49 3.85
CA ASP A 201 7.39 -18.49 4.22
C ASP A 201 8.08 -18.14 5.57
N ILE A 202 8.36 -16.85 5.80
CA ILE A 202 8.88 -16.35 7.08
C ILE A 202 7.84 -16.52 8.21
N ILE A 203 6.56 -16.23 7.96
CA ILE A 203 5.48 -16.37 8.95
C ILE A 203 5.26 -17.84 9.33
N ASP A 204 5.39 -18.76 8.38
CA ASP A 204 5.22 -20.20 8.57
C ASP A 204 6.44 -20.83 9.29
N ASP A 205 7.64 -20.26 9.14
CA ASP A 205 8.84 -20.63 9.92
C ASP A 205 8.89 -19.79 11.22
N GLU A 206 8.24 -20.32 12.25
CA GLU A 206 8.14 -19.62 13.55
C GLU A 206 9.51 -19.36 14.20
N ALA A 207 10.50 -20.21 13.98
CA ALA A 207 11.84 -20.01 14.51
C ALA A 207 12.55 -18.83 13.81
N HIS A 208 12.44 -18.74 12.52
CA HIS A 208 12.97 -17.64 11.72
C HIS A 208 12.25 -16.30 12.05
N LEU A 209 10.92 -16.31 12.10
CA LEU A 209 10.15 -15.12 12.47
C LEU A 209 10.52 -14.64 13.89
N ARG A 210 10.73 -15.56 14.85
CA ARG A 210 11.15 -15.20 16.20
C ARG A 210 12.56 -14.58 16.24
N GLN A 211 13.48 -15.05 15.40
CA GLN A 211 14.80 -14.43 15.27
C GLN A 211 14.70 -13.00 14.75
N LEU A 212 13.93 -12.77 13.68
CA LEU A 212 13.71 -11.43 13.11
C LEU A 212 13.00 -10.52 14.12
N PHE A 213 11.95 -11.02 14.79
CA PHE A 213 11.26 -10.27 15.83
C PHE A 213 12.23 -9.83 16.93
N ASN A 214 13.05 -10.74 17.48
CA ASN A 214 14.00 -10.40 18.53
C ASN A 214 15.04 -9.38 18.07
N HIS A 215 15.51 -9.51 16.82
CA HIS A 215 16.44 -8.55 16.23
C HIS A 215 15.85 -7.14 16.20
N TYR A 216 14.69 -6.96 15.58
CA TYR A 216 14.04 -5.65 15.44
C TYR A 216 13.51 -5.09 16.76
N TYR A 217 12.93 -5.93 17.60
CA TYR A 217 12.46 -5.55 18.94
C TYR A 217 13.60 -4.95 19.77
N ASN A 218 14.78 -5.58 19.76
CA ASN A 218 15.93 -5.08 20.51
C ASN A 218 16.46 -3.73 19.99
N ILE A 219 16.37 -3.48 18.67
CA ILE A 219 16.74 -2.19 18.09
C ILE A 219 15.77 -1.12 18.58
N MET A 220 14.47 -1.34 18.43
CA MET A 220 13.43 -0.38 18.77
C MET A 220 13.34 -0.11 20.27
N TYR A 221 13.49 -1.15 21.10
CA TYR A 221 13.44 -1.00 22.55
C TYR A 221 14.59 -0.14 23.11
N LYS A 222 15.80 -0.27 22.52
CA LYS A 222 16.95 0.56 22.89
C LYS A 222 16.83 2.03 22.45
N GLU A 223 16.07 2.30 21.41
CA GLU A 223 15.77 3.67 20.94
C GLU A 223 14.78 4.35 21.87
N ASN A 224 13.75 3.63 22.33
CA ASN A 224 12.74 4.15 23.26
C ASN A 224 13.24 4.35 24.71
N GLU A 225 14.37 3.73 25.13
CA GLU A 225 14.98 3.99 26.43
C GLU A 225 15.87 5.25 26.47
N LYS A 226 16.04 5.93 25.32
CA LYS A 226 16.90 7.12 25.20
C LYS A 226 16.13 8.45 25.14
N ASP A 227 14.80 8.36 24.98
CA ASP A 227 13.86 9.48 25.00
C ASP A 227 13.13 9.55 26.36
#